data_9d6a4a0f2b33901254a588414cc62403
#
_entry.id   9d6a4a0f2b33901254a588414cc62403
#
_cell.length_a   1.000
_cell.length_b   1.000
_cell.length_c   1.000
_cell.angle_alpha   90.00
_cell.angle_beta   90.00
_cell.angle_gamma   90.00
#
_symmetry.space_group_name_H-M   'P 1'
#
loop_
_entity.id
_entity.type
_entity.pdbx_description
1 polymer ?
#
loop_
_entity_poly.entity_id
_entity_poly.type
_entity_poly.pdbx_seq_one_letter_code
_entity_poly.pdbx_strand_id
1 'polypeptide(L)'
;MPVDAKTKYKAKKIKIVFFDIDDTLRVKKTGYIPESIKAVFRGLKEKGILTGIATGRGYYGVVEEILDLEPDYFVTINGTYVINRKGEEIYNQPLAREVTEAFVAWCKEIGIAWGFAGKD
;
A
#
# COMPACT_ATOMS: atom_id res chain seq x y z
N MET A 1 -2.09 8.94 -26.04
CA MET A 1 -2.01 7.71 -26.86
C MET A 1 -3.34 6.99 -26.87
N PRO A 2 -3.84 6.62 -28.03
CA PRO A 2 -5.05 5.81 -28.07
C PRO A 2 -4.76 4.41 -27.52
N VAL A 3 -5.66 3.92 -26.67
CA VAL A 3 -5.58 2.57 -26.09
C VAL A 3 -6.16 1.59 -27.10
N ASP A 4 -5.46 0.49 -27.37
CA ASP A 4 -5.92 -0.52 -28.31
C ASP A 4 -7.16 -1.29 -27.80
N ALA A 5 -7.86 -1.97 -28.71
CA ALA A 5 -9.10 -2.70 -28.41
C ALA A 5 -8.88 -3.85 -27.40
N LYS A 6 -7.73 -4.51 -27.45
CA LYS A 6 -7.38 -5.60 -26.55
C LYS A 6 -7.23 -5.11 -25.10
N THR A 7 -6.54 -3.98 -24.92
CA THR A 7 -6.35 -3.35 -23.61
C THR A 7 -7.69 -2.86 -23.06
N LYS A 8 -8.53 -2.24 -23.89
CA LYS A 8 -9.89 -1.83 -23.48
C LYS A 8 -10.73 -3.00 -23.03
N TYR A 9 -10.66 -4.13 -23.74
CA TYR A 9 -11.38 -5.35 -23.37
C TYR A 9 -10.91 -5.91 -22.03
N LYS A 10 -9.59 -5.97 -21.81
CA LYS A 10 -9.01 -6.40 -20.54
C LYS A 10 -9.40 -5.47 -19.39
N ALA A 11 -9.37 -4.17 -19.61
CA ALA A 11 -9.72 -3.17 -18.60
C ALA A 11 -11.15 -3.33 -18.09
N LYS A 12 -12.10 -3.76 -18.93
CA LYS A 12 -13.49 -4.03 -18.52
C LYS A 12 -13.63 -5.15 -17.49
N LYS A 13 -12.62 -6.02 -17.35
CA LYS A 13 -12.61 -7.16 -16.43
C LYS A 13 -11.95 -6.84 -15.10
N ILE A 14 -11.35 -5.68 -14.96
CA ILE A 14 -10.64 -5.28 -13.74
C ILE A 14 -11.66 -5.06 -12.62
N LYS A 15 -11.38 -5.63 -11.45
CA LYS A 15 -12.21 -5.54 -10.24
C LYS A 15 -11.59 -4.64 -9.18
N ILE A 16 -10.27 -4.53 -9.17
CA ILE A 16 -9.52 -3.75 -8.20
C ILE A 16 -8.26 -3.18 -8.85
N VAL A 17 -7.89 -1.98 -8.45
CA VAL A 17 -6.63 -1.33 -8.86
C VAL A 17 -5.84 -1.01 -7.60
N PHE A 18 -4.58 -1.44 -7.56
CA PHE A 18 -3.66 -1.13 -6.48
C PHE A 18 -2.72 0.00 -6.89
N PHE A 19 -2.44 0.89 -5.95
CA PHE A 19 -1.54 2.03 -6.16
C PHE A 19 -0.46 2.03 -5.08
N ASP A 20 0.79 2.27 -5.49
CA ASP A 20 1.84 2.63 -4.57
C ASP A 20 1.66 4.09 -4.13
N ILE A 21 2.19 4.46 -2.97
CA ILE A 21 2.08 5.82 -2.44
C ILE A 21 3.22 6.70 -2.98
N ASP A 22 4.44 6.38 -2.57
CA ASP A 22 5.59 7.25 -2.83
C ASP A 22 5.93 7.29 -4.31
N ASP A 23 5.93 8.51 -4.87
CA ASP A 23 6.18 8.82 -6.28
C ASP A 23 5.20 8.19 -7.28
N THR A 24 4.05 7.70 -6.79
CA THR A 24 2.92 7.25 -7.62
C THR A 24 1.69 8.12 -7.37
N LEU A 25 1.20 8.12 -6.14
CA LEU A 25 0.08 8.98 -5.72
C LEU A 25 0.55 10.30 -5.11
N ARG A 26 1.70 10.28 -4.48
CA ARG A 26 2.25 11.37 -3.70
C ARG A 26 3.72 11.56 -4.04
N VAL A 27 4.10 12.79 -4.37
CA VAL A 27 5.51 13.12 -4.59
C VAL A 27 6.25 13.03 -3.25
N LYS A 28 7.14 12.06 -3.10
CA LYS A 28 7.83 11.76 -1.85
C LYS A 28 8.56 12.98 -1.26
N LYS A 29 9.26 13.72 -2.12
CA LYS A 29 10.09 14.87 -1.72
C LYS A 29 9.27 16.04 -1.18
N THR A 30 8.10 16.31 -1.74
CA THR A 30 7.28 17.49 -1.43
C THR A 30 6.00 17.19 -0.68
N GLY A 31 5.53 15.93 -0.70
CA GLY A 31 4.25 15.55 -0.16
C GLY A 31 3.05 15.94 -1.03
N TYR A 32 3.29 16.44 -2.24
CA TYR A 32 2.23 16.87 -3.14
C TYR A 32 1.44 15.69 -3.71
N ILE A 33 0.11 15.78 -3.64
CA ILE A 33 -0.82 14.84 -4.24
C ILE A 33 -1.63 15.60 -5.28
N PRO A 34 -1.50 15.30 -6.59
CA PRO A 34 -2.27 15.98 -7.63
C PRO A 34 -3.78 15.80 -7.48
N GLU A 35 -4.55 16.83 -7.85
CA GLU A 35 -6.02 16.76 -7.85
C GLU A 35 -6.55 15.64 -8.78
N SER A 36 -5.81 15.30 -9.84
CA SER A 36 -6.16 14.20 -10.73
C SER A 36 -6.27 12.86 -10.00
N ILE A 37 -5.55 12.67 -8.91
CA ILE A 37 -5.61 11.44 -8.09
C ILE A 37 -7.00 11.30 -7.46
N LYS A 38 -7.55 12.37 -6.91
CA LYS A 38 -8.91 12.38 -6.35
C LYS A 38 -9.95 12.02 -7.42
N ALA A 39 -9.79 12.57 -8.61
CA ALA A 39 -10.66 12.28 -9.74
C ALA A 39 -10.59 10.80 -10.16
N VAL A 40 -9.40 10.19 -10.16
CA VAL A 40 -9.20 8.78 -10.47
C VAL A 40 -9.91 7.89 -9.45
N PHE A 41 -9.71 8.13 -8.16
CA PHE A 41 -10.36 7.34 -7.10
C PHE A 41 -11.88 7.45 -7.17
N ARG A 42 -12.40 8.65 -7.40
CA ARG A 42 -13.85 8.90 -7.57
C ARG A 42 -14.40 8.15 -8.78
N GLY A 43 -13.71 8.23 -9.91
CA GLY A 43 -14.12 7.57 -11.14
C GLY A 43 -14.11 6.05 -11.04
N LEU A 44 -13.13 5.48 -10.35
CA LEU A 44 -13.08 4.04 -10.08
C LEU A 44 -14.26 3.60 -9.21
N LYS A 45 -14.53 4.35 -8.14
CA LYS A 45 -15.67 4.08 -7.24
C LYS A 45 -17.01 4.12 -7.98
N GLU A 46 -17.22 5.12 -8.83
CA GLU A 46 -18.42 5.26 -9.65
C GLU A 46 -18.62 4.06 -10.59
N LYS A 47 -17.53 3.45 -11.05
CA LYS A 47 -17.57 2.25 -11.91
C LYS A 47 -17.64 0.94 -11.13
N GLY A 48 -17.72 0.99 -9.80
CA GLY A 48 -17.73 -0.19 -8.95
C GLY A 48 -16.39 -0.93 -8.91
N ILE A 49 -15.28 -0.25 -9.23
CA ILE A 49 -13.94 -0.81 -9.17
C ILE A 49 -13.34 -0.48 -7.81
N LEU A 50 -12.89 -1.50 -7.10
CA LEU A 50 -12.24 -1.35 -5.80
C LEU A 50 -10.85 -0.73 -5.95
N THR A 51 -10.40 -0.04 -4.90
CA THR A 51 -9.07 0.54 -4.85
C THR A 51 -8.29 -0.02 -3.68
N GLY A 52 -6.99 -0.18 -3.86
CA GLY A 52 -6.09 -0.63 -2.82
C GLY A 52 -4.81 0.19 -2.82
N ILE A 53 -4.22 0.30 -1.65
CA ILE A 53 -2.89 0.88 -1.47
C ILE A 53 -1.92 -0.28 -1.27
N ALA A 54 -0.82 -0.30 -2.04
CA ALA A 54 0.25 -1.27 -1.89
C ALA A 54 1.54 -0.52 -1.57
N THR A 55 2.04 -0.67 -0.34
CA THR A 55 3.15 0.16 0.16
C THR A 55 4.11 -0.64 1.03
N GLY A 56 5.36 -0.19 1.06
CA GLY A 56 6.35 -0.66 2.04
C GLY A 56 6.13 -0.09 3.43
N ARG A 57 5.32 0.97 3.55
CA ARG A 57 5.00 1.57 4.84
C ARG A 57 4.12 0.63 5.67
N GLY A 58 4.21 0.74 7.01
CA GLY A 58 3.15 0.25 7.89
C GLY A 58 1.92 1.15 7.77
N TYR A 59 0.76 0.64 8.16
CA TYR A 59 -0.49 1.43 8.11
C TYR A 59 -0.35 2.77 8.86
N TYR A 60 0.33 2.77 9.99
CA TYR A 60 0.63 3.98 10.77
C TYR A 60 1.41 5.05 9.98
N GLY A 61 2.11 4.65 8.93
CA GLY A 61 2.87 5.56 8.06
C GLY A 61 2.09 6.05 6.83
N VAL A 62 0.85 5.64 6.66
CA VAL A 62 -0.02 6.13 5.58
C VAL A 62 -0.57 7.49 5.98
N VAL A 63 -0.26 8.51 5.16
CA VAL A 63 -0.68 9.88 5.46
C VAL A 63 -2.19 10.06 5.31
N GLU A 64 -2.74 11.01 6.06
CA GLU A 64 -4.18 11.27 6.12
C GLU A 64 -4.78 11.57 4.74
N GLU A 65 -4.06 12.31 3.90
CA GLU A 65 -4.50 12.65 2.54
C GLU A 65 -4.72 11.40 1.65
N ILE A 66 -4.00 10.32 1.91
CA ILE A 66 -4.23 9.03 1.23
C ILE A 66 -5.45 8.33 1.82
N LEU A 67 -5.62 8.38 3.14
CA LEU A 67 -6.79 7.83 3.81
C LEU A 67 -8.08 8.54 3.37
N ASP A 68 -8.02 9.83 3.11
CA ASP A 68 -9.14 10.64 2.62
C ASP A 68 -9.60 10.23 1.20
N LEU A 69 -8.77 9.53 0.44
CA LEU A 69 -9.18 8.93 -0.84
C LEU A 69 -10.11 7.72 -0.66
N GLU A 70 -10.26 7.26 0.57
CA GLU A 70 -11.09 6.11 0.96
C GLU A 70 -10.75 4.82 0.19
N PRO A 71 -9.48 4.37 0.20
CA PRO A 71 -9.13 3.08 -0.40
C PRO A 71 -9.87 1.94 0.31
N ASP A 72 -10.22 0.90 -0.44
CA ASP A 72 -10.93 -0.26 0.11
C ASP A 72 -10.00 -1.22 0.86
N TYR A 73 -8.74 -1.32 0.43
CA TYR A 73 -7.74 -2.23 1.00
C TYR A 73 -6.39 -1.57 1.16
N PHE A 74 -5.64 -2.04 2.16
CA PHE A 74 -4.27 -1.59 2.41
C PHE A 74 -3.36 -2.82 2.50
N VAL A 75 -2.49 -2.97 1.51
CA VAL A 75 -1.42 -3.97 1.47
C VAL A 75 -0.18 -3.28 1.98
N THR A 76 0.19 -3.55 3.23
CA THR A 76 1.24 -2.82 3.95
C THR A 76 2.45 -3.69 4.24
N ILE A 77 3.54 -3.05 4.65
CA ILE A 77 4.80 -3.72 5.02
C ILE A 77 5.22 -4.70 3.91
N ASN A 78 5.25 -4.20 2.65
CA ASN A 78 5.62 -4.98 1.48
C ASN A 78 4.80 -6.27 1.28
N GLY A 79 3.51 -6.25 1.65
CA GLY A 79 2.60 -7.37 1.45
C GLY A 79 2.46 -8.32 2.64
N THR A 80 3.16 -8.08 3.74
CA THR A 80 3.11 -8.98 4.90
C THR A 80 1.93 -8.73 5.81
N TYR A 81 1.28 -7.58 5.69
CA TYR A 81 0.09 -7.24 6.48
C TYR A 81 -0.96 -6.54 5.61
N VAL A 82 -2.13 -7.12 5.51
CA VAL A 82 -3.23 -6.62 4.67
C VAL A 82 -4.48 -6.41 5.52
N ILE A 83 -5.06 -5.21 5.43
CA ILE A 83 -6.31 -4.86 6.09
C ILE A 83 -7.29 -4.26 5.07
N ASN A 84 -8.58 -4.29 5.41
CA ASN A 84 -9.59 -3.53 4.67
C ASN A 84 -9.75 -2.12 5.27
N ARG A 85 -10.65 -1.32 4.69
CA ARG A 85 -10.95 0.04 5.16
C ARG A 85 -11.39 0.09 6.62
N LYS A 86 -12.07 -0.94 7.11
CA LYS A 86 -12.57 -1.04 8.48
C LYS A 86 -11.47 -1.43 9.49
N GLY A 87 -10.27 -1.73 9.01
CA GLY A 87 -9.18 -2.22 9.84
C GLY A 87 -9.23 -3.72 10.13
N GLU A 88 -10.13 -4.45 9.47
CA GLU A 88 -10.20 -5.90 9.62
C GLU A 88 -9.01 -6.56 8.93
N GLU A 89 -8.34 -7.45 9.63
CA GLU A 89 -7.17 -8.18 9.14
C GLU A 89 -7.57 -9.20 8.07
N ILE A 90 -7.00 -9.06 6.87
CA ILE A 90 -7.20 -9.99 5.76
C ILE A 90 -6.06 -11.01 5.70
N TYR A 91 -4.83 -10.55 5.93
CA TYR A 91 -3.63 -11.37 5.85
C TYR A 91 -2.56 -10.83 6.79
N ASN A 92 -1.87 -11.73 7.47
CA ASN A 92 -0.77 -11.37 8.36
C ASN A 92 0.30 -12.47 8.32
N GLN A 93 1.50 -12.09 7.91
CA GLN A 93 2.67 -12.97 7.83
C GLN A 93 3.81 -12.38 8.68
N PRO A 94 3.74 -12.49 10.02
CA PRO A 94 4.80 -11.98 10.87
C PRO A 94 6.07 -12.82 10.72
N LEU A 95 7.20 -12.21 11.00
CA LEU A 95 8.47 -12.95 11.08
C LEU A 95 8.42 -13.88 12.29
N ALA A 96 8.98 -15.07 12.13
CA ALA A 96 9.12 -15.99 13.26
C ALA A 96 10.03 -15.38 14.33
N ARG A 97 9.70 -15.60 15.59
CA ARG A 97 10.45 -15.05 16.73
C ARG A 97 11.95 -15.44 16.67
N GLU A 98 12.23 -16.69 16.32
CA GLU A 98 13.58 -17.21 16.21
C GLU A 98 14.40 -16.44 15.15
N VAL A 99 13.77 -16.05 14.04
CA VAL A 99 14.40 -15.26 12.97
C VAL A 99 14.73 -13.86 13.47
N THR A 100 13.80 -13.21 14.17
CA THR A 100 14.02 -11.85 14.69
C THR A 100 15.09 -11.84 15.78
N GLU A 101 15.08 -12.82 16.66
CA GLU A 101 16.10 -12.96 17.72
C GLU A 101 17.50 -13.19 17.12
N ALA A 102 17.63 -14.07 16.14
CA ALA A 102 18.88 -14.33 15.46
C ALA A 102 19.41 -13.09 14.72
N PHE A 103 18.51 -12.34 14.06
CA PHE A 103 18.86 -11.10 13.38
C PHE A 103 19.37 -10.03 14.35
N VAL A 104 18.69 -9.83 15.47
CA VAL A 104 19.11 -8.88 16.51
C VAL A 104 20.48 -9.26 17.08
N ALA A 105 20.70 -10.54 17.38
CA ALA A 105 21.98 -11.03 17.88
C ALA A 105 23.11 -10.75 16.89
N TRP A 106 22.86 -11.00 15.61
CA TRP A 106 23.84 -10.71 14.56
C TRP A 106 24.13 -9.21 14.44
N CYS A 107 23.11 -8.36 14.47
CA CYS A 107 23.28 -6.90 14.44
C CYS A 107 24.13 -6.40 15.62
N LYS A 108 23.91 -6.93 16.82
CA LYS A 108 24.70 -6.60 18.01
C LYS A 108 26.16 -7.04 17.83
N GLU A 109 26.39 -8.22 17.29
CA GLU A 109 27.72 -8.77 17.06
C GLU A 109 28.56 -7.88 16.13
N ILE A 110 27.95 -7.39 15.02
CA ILE A 110 28.65 -6.54 14.05
C ILE A 110 28.51 -5.03 14.34
N GLY A 111 27.80 -4.64 15.38
CA GLY A 111 27.72 -3.24 15.83
C GLY A 111 26.84 -2.34 14.97
N ILE A 112 25.80 -2.88 14.32
CA ILE A 112 24.84 -2.06 13.55
C ILE A 112 23.50 -1.92 14.29
N ALA A 113 22.84 -0.80 14.02
CA ALA A 113 21.48 -0.55 14.53
C ALA A 113 20.46 -1.40 13.76
N TRP A 114 19.35 -1.71 14.41
CA TRP A 114 18.26 -2.45 13.79
C TRP A 114 16.90 -1.87 14.19
N GLY A 115 15.88 -2.25 13.45
CA GLY A 115 14.50 -1.93 13.78
C GLY A 115 13.58 -2.89 13.07
N PHE A 116 12.36 -2.95 13.53
CA PHE A 116 11.30 -3.76 12.92
C PHE A 116 10.08 -2.89 12.65
N ALA A 117 9.43 -3.12 11.51
CA ALA A 117 8.13 -2.54 11.21
C ALA A 117 7.05 -3.49 11.70
N GLY A 118 6.15 -2.99 12.55
CA GLY A 118 5.00 -3.73 13.04
C GLY A 118 3.71 -3.25 12.38
N LYS A 119 2.61 -3.91 12.73
CA LYS A 119 1.28 -3.54 12.24
C LYS A 119 0.74 -2.26 12.87
N ASP A 120 1.24 -1.91 14.05
CA ASP A 120 0.82 -0.77 14.85
C ASP A 120 1.86 0.36 14.85
#